data_396f65a7ef5b29b276250486c7a53143
#
_entry.id   396f65a7ef5b29b276250486c7a53143
#
_cell.length_a   1.000
_cell.length_b   1.000
_cell.length_c   1.000
_cell.angle_alpha   90.00
_cell.angle_beta   90.00
_cell.angle_gamma   90.00
#
_symmetry.space_group_name_H-M   'P 1'
#
loop_
_entity.id
_entity.type
_entity.pdbx_description
1 polymer ?
#
loop_
_entity_poly.entity_id
_entity_poly.type
_entity_poly.pdbx_seq_one_letter_code
_entity_poly.pdbx_strand_id
1 'polypeptide(L)'
;GINRAEISQAMLGTTQCTNAIVERKSLAPIGILRIGAPATLGIPPMIDWEEDIQKIAVDYAVVGGGFEYDGKELAPFDREAAARFFEGLKGRVKSVAISCVFSTVRNDHELEAAALCREVMGEEVHVSVSSEIGSMGLIERENAAILNAALYEVAERFTTGLDRKSVV
;
A
#
# COMPACT_ATOMS: atom_id res chain seq x y z
N GLY A 1 -35.84 24.36 2.08
CA GLY A 1 -34.50 23.84 2.33
C GLY A 1 -34.56 22.36 2.68
N ILE A 2 -33.53 21.59 2.41
CA ILE A 2 -33.47 20.17 2.79
C ILE A 2 -33.22 20.07 4.29
N ASN A 3 -34.02 19.26 4.97
CA ASN A 3 -33.83 18.99 6.39
C ASN A 3 -32.59 18.07 6.60
N ARG A 4 -31.56 18.58 7.25
CA ARG A 4 -30.29 17.84 7.46
C ARG A 4 -30.49 16.52 8.24
N ALA A 5 -31.48 16.42 9.10
CA ALA A 5 -31.79 15.22 9.87
C ALA A 5 -32.36 14.06 9.02
N GLU A 6 -32.79 14.36 7.80
CA GLU A 6 -33.33 13.39 6.85
C GLU A 6 -32.25 12.86 5.87
N ILE A 7 -31.02 13.40 5.93
CA ILE A 7 -29.91 12.96 5.09
C ILE A 7 -29.26 11.74 5.76
N SER A 8 -29.52 10.57 5.21
CA SER A 8 -28.93 9.30 5.69
C SER A 8 -27.55 9.00 5.09
N GLN A 9 -27.24 9.59 3.92
CA GLN A 9 -25.99 9.33 3.22
C GLN A 9 -25.66 10.48 2.27
N ALA A 10 -24.39 10.85 2.20
CA ALA A 10 -23.86 11.75 1.17
C ALA A 10 -22.76 11.03 0.38
N MET A 11 -22.84 11.10 -0.95
CA MET A 11 -21.79 10.57 -1.83
C MET A 11 -21.02 11.73 -2.45
N LEU A 12 -19.71 11.67 -2.37
CA LEU A 12 -18.80 12.66 -2.92
C LEU A 12 -17.91 12.05 -3.98
N GLY A 13 -17.86 12.67 -5.15
CA GLY A 13 -16.89 12.34 -6.19
C GLY A 13 -15.76 13.37 -6.22
N THR A 14 -14.52 12.92 -6.34
CA THR A 14 -13.37 13.81 -6.48
C THR A 14 -12.37 13.25 -7.49
N THR A 15 -11.69 14.13 -8.21
CA THR A 15 -10.58 13.82 -9.12
C THR A 15 -9.22 14.11 -8.49
N GLN A 16 -9.16 14.44 -7.20
CA GLN A 16 -7.91 14.85 -6.55
C GLN A 16 -6.82 13.77 -6.59
N CYS A 17 -7.17 12.52 -6.34
CA CYS A 17 -6.23 11.40 -6.43
C CYS A 17 -5.73 11.20 -7.87
N THR A 18 -6.63 11.25 -8.85
CA THR A 18 -6.27 11.15 -10.27
C THR A 18 -5.34 12.30 -10.68
N ASN A 19 -5.66 13.53 -10.27
CA ASN A 19 -4.83 14.70 -10.56
C ASN A 19 -3.44 14.58 -9.90
N ALA A 20 -3.37 14.10 -8.66
CA ALA A 20 -2.09 13.86 -7.97
C ALA A 20 -1.18 12.89 -8.75
N ILE A 21 -1.74 11.82 -9.31
CA ILE A 21 -1.01 10.87 -10.14
C ILE A 21 -0.58 11.50 -11.46
N VAL A 22 -1.51 12.15 -12.18
CA VAL A 22 -1.23 12.74 -13.51
C VAL A 22 -0.22 13.88 -13.42
N GLU A 23 -0.34 14.72 -12.41
CA GLU A 23 0.56 15.87 -12.22
C GLU A 23 1.85 15.53 -11.46
N ARG A 24 1.99 14.29 -10.97
CA ARG A 24 3.14 13.83 -10.12
C ARG A 24 3.32 14.71 -8.87
N LYS A 25 2.22 15.24 -8.33
CA LYS A 25 2.26 16.15 -7.18
C LYS A 25 1.55 15.57 -5.98
N SER A 26 2.07 15.88 -4.80
CA SER A 26 1.47 15.45 -3.51
C SER A 26 1.42 13.93 -3.30
N LEU A 27 2.19 13.16 -4.07
CA LEU A 27 2.39 11.74 -3.78
C LEU A 27 3.35 11.60 -2.59
N ALA A 28 2.95 10.83 -1.60
CA ALA A 28 3.79 10.57 -0.43
C ALA A 28 4.96 9.63 -0.77
N PRO A 29 6.14 9.82 -0.15
CA PRO A 29 7.21 8.83 -0.22
C PRO A 29 6.80 7.55 0.51
N ILE A 30 7.09 6.40 -0.09
CA ILE A 30 6.66 5.09 0.40
C ILE A 30 7.80 4.08 0.46
N GLY A 31 7.63 3.05 1.30
CA GLY A 31 8.38 1.80 1.22
C GLY A 31 7.57 0.72 0.49
N ILE A 32 8.24 -0.21 -0.17
CA ILE A 32 7.59 -1.31 -0.88
C ILE A 32 8.17 -2.63 -0.39
N LEU A 33 7.34 -3.50 0.19
CA LEU A 33 7.70 -4.86 0.54
C LEU A 33 6.99 -5.83 -0.38
N ARG A 34 7.74 -6.65 -1.12
CA ARG A 34 7.21 -7.81 -1.85
C ARG A 34 7.62 -9.09 -1.15
N ILE A 35 6.64 -9.95 -0.88
CA ILE A 35 6.85 -11.30 -0.33
C ILE A 35 6.75 -12.30 -1.47
N GLY A 36 7.89 -12.88 -1.89
CA GLY A 36 7.91 -13.77 -3.06
C GLY A 36 9.31 -14.13 -3.56
N ALA A 37 10.35 -13.95 -2.74
CA ALA A 37 11.67 -14.47 -3.07
C ALA A 37 11.70 -16.01 -2.88
N PRO A 38 12.49 -16.74 -3.71
CA PRO A 38 13.32 -16.21 -4.78
C PRO A 38 12.58 -16.00 -6.12
N ALA A 39 11.35 -16.46 -6.25
CA ALA A 39 10.62 -16.57 -7.52
C ALA A 39 10.45 -15.23 -8.28
N THR A 40 10.40 -14.11 -7.56
CA THR A 40 10.12 -12.79 -8.15
C THR A 40 11.31 -11.82 -8.14
N LEU A 41 12.51 -12.28 -7.79
CA LEU A 41 13.71 -11.44 -7.73
C LEU A 41 14.12 -10.84 -9.09
N GLY A 42 13.76 -11.51 -10.19
CA GLY A 42 14.09 -11.04 -11.54
C GLY A 42 13.23 -9.86 -12.04
N ILE A 43 12.18 -9.47 -11.28
CA ILE A 43 11.27 -8.40 -11.69
C ILE A 43 11.20 -7.40 -10.52
N PRO A 44 11.98 -6.29 -10.56
CA PRO A 44 11.91 -5.26 -9.53
C PRO A 44 10.51 -4.64 -9.42
N PRO A 45 10.08 -4.18 -8.25
CA PRO A 45 8.89 -3.33 -8.14
C PRO A 45 8.98 -2.11 -9.06
N MET A 46 7.85 -1.68 -9.59
CA MET A 46 7.74 -0.50 -10.47
C MET A 46 8.58 -0.57 -11.76
N ILE A 47 8.94 -1.77 -12.25
CA ILE A 47 9.84 -1.94 -13.40
C ILE A 47 9.35 -1.22 -14.68
N ASP A 48 8.03 -1.17 -14.90
CA ASP A 48 7.42 -0.56 -16.09
C ASP A 48 6.97 0.89 -15.87
N TRP A 49 7.35 1.50 -14.74
CA TRP A 49 6.94 2.85 -14.41
C TRP A 49 7.97 3.88 -14.93
N GLU A 50 7.48 5.09 -15.25
CA GLU A 50 8.34 6.21 -15.61
C GLU A 50 9.24 6.61 -14.43
N GLU A 51 10.49 7.00 -14.71
CA GLU A 51 11.51 7.32 -13.70
C GLU A 51 11.08 8.43 -12.71
N ASP A 52 10.25 9.36 -13.14
CA ASP A 52 9.79 10.47 -12.31
C ASP A 52 8.83 9.98 -11.22
N ILE A 53 7.97 9.00 -11.53
CA ILE A 53 7.05 8.44 -10.54
C ILE A 53 7.72 7.35 -9.68
N GLN A 54 8.75 6.66 -10.20
CA GLN A 54 9.52 5.70 -9.40
C GLN A 54 10.17 6.35 -8.16
N LYS A 55 10.43 7.66 -8.20
CA LYS A 55 11.02 8.42 -7.08
C LYS A 55 10.16 8.47 -5.83
N ILE A 56 8.89 8.07 -5.89
CA ILE A 56 8.06 7.92 -4.68
C ILE A 56 8.51 6.74 -3.81
N ALA A 57 9.14 5.71 -4.40
CA ALA A 57 9.72 4.61 -3.66
C ALA A 57 11.04 5.03 -3.01
N VAL A 58 11.03 5.24 -1.70
CA VAL A 58 12.23 5.56 -0.92
C VAL A 58 13.17 4.36 -0.86
N ASP A 59 12.57 3.16 -0.76
CA ASP A 59 13.28 1.89 -0.76
C ASP A 59 12.31 0.75 -1.02
N TYR A 60 12.83 -0.41 -1.46
CA TYR A 60 12.05 -1.62 -1.60
C TYR A 60 12.82 -2.86 -1.18
N ALA A 61 12.10 -3.90 -0.75
CA ALA A 61 12.66 -5.21 -0.50
C ALA A 61 11.80 -6.31 -1.09
N VAL A 62 12.44 -7.39 -1.53
CA VAL A 62 11.80 -8.65 -1.91
C VAL A 62 12.28 -9.72 -0.94
N VAL A 63 11.38 -10.22 -0.09
CA VAL A 63 11.70 -11.17 0.98
C VAL A 63 11.12 -12.55 0.70
N GLY A 64 11.64 -13.56 1.40
CA GLY A 64 11.14 -14.95 1.33
C GLY A 64 9.68 -15.05 1.75
N GLY A 65 8.96 -15.95 1.12
CA GLY A 65 7.55 -16.22 1.38
C GLY A 65 6.71 -16.33 0.10
N GLY A 66 5.41 -16.28 0.27
CA GLY A 66 4.43 -16.41 -0.80
C GLY A 66 3.84 -17.81 -0.88
N PHE A 67 2.89 -17.95 -1.78
CA PHE A 67 2.13 -19.17 -1.96
C PHE A 67 2.14 -19.62 -3.41
N GLU A 68 1.78 -20.87 -3.64
CA GLU A 68 1.43 -21.41 -4.94
C GLU A 68 -0.06 -21.14 -5.25
N TYR A 69 -0.46 -21.37 -6.49
CA TYR A 69 -1.85 -21.24 -6.92
C TYR A 69 -2.83 -22.17 -6.16
N ASP A 70 -2.33 -23.26 -5.57
CA ASP A 70 -3.08 -24.24 -4.77
C ASP A 70 -3.06 -23.90 -3.24
N GLY A 71 -2.42 -22.80 -2.84
CA GLY A 71 -2.32 -22.33 -1.47
C GLY A 71 -1.18 -22.94 -0.65
N LYS A 72 -0.31 -23.77 -1.25
CA LYS A 72 0.92 -24.21 -0.58
C LYS A 72 1.89 -23.06 -0.44
N GLU A 73 2.62 -23.01 0.64
CA GLU A 73 3.73 -22.07 0.80
C GLU A 73 4.85 -22.37 -0.19
N LEU A 74 5.27 -21.33 -0.93
CA LEU A 74 6.50 -21.34 -1.72
C LEU A 74 7.73 -21.38 -0.83
N ALA A 75 7.70 -20.60 0.24
CA ALA A 75 8.71 -20.52 1.28
C ALA A 75 8.08 -19.96 2.55
N PRO A 76 8.65 -20.20 3.74
CA PRO A 76 8.26 -19.51 4.96
C PRO A 76 8.47 -17.99 4.82
N PHE A 77 7.61 -17.22 5.47
CA PHE A 77 7.78 -15.76 5.49
C PHE A 77 9.06 -15.37 6.23
N ASP A 78 9.96 -14.66 5.55
CA ASP A 78 11.19 -14.14 6.15
C ASP A 78 10.92 -12.89 6.98
N ARG A 79 10.39 -13.12 8.19
CA ARG A 79 10.03 -12.08 9.14
C ARG A 79 11.23 -11.20 9.53
N GLU A 80 12.44 -11.79 9.62
CA GLU A 80 13.63 -11.04 10.02
C GLU A 80 14.08 -10.07 8.93
N ALA A 81 14.07 -10.51 7.66
CA ALA A 81 14.39 -9.61 6.55
C ALA A 81 13.36 -8.48 6.43
N ALA A 82 12.07 -8.79 6.60
CA ALA A 82 11.02 -7.79 6.60
C ALA A 82 11.18 -6.78 7.77
N ALA A 83 11.50 -7.25 8.98
CA ALA A 83 11.74 -6.37 10.13
C ALA A 83 12.91 -5.42 9.88
N ARG A 84 14.06 -5.94 9.39
CA ARG A 84 15.21 -5.10 9.03
C ARG A 84 14.87 -4.05 7.98
N PHE A 85 14.06 -4.40 6.99
CA PHE A 85 13.59 -3.46 5.98
C PHE A 85 12.73 -2.35 6.61
N PHE A 86 11.75 -2.69 7.44
CA PHE A 86 10.90 -1.70 8.11
C PHE A 86 11.70 -0.80 9.07
N GLU A 87 12.68 -1.33 9.80
CA GLU A 87 13.59 -0.51 10.62
C GLU A 87 14.35 0.52 9.77
N GLY A 88 14.80 0.12 8.58
CA GLY A 88 15.45 1.01 7.62
C GLY A 88 14.54 2.12 7.07
N LEU A 89 13.23 1.94 7.09
CA LEU A 89 12.22 2.91 6.65
C LEU A 89 11.76 3.86 7.76
N LYS A 90 11.99 3.52 9.01
CA LYS A 90 11.52 4.27 10.17
C LYS A 90 11.95 5.74 10.13
N GLY A 91 10.98 6.64 10.24
CA GLY A 91 11.21 8.07 10.13
C GLY A 91 11.46 8.61 8.71
N ARG A 92 11.56 7.74 7.71
CA ARG A 92 11.77 8.14 6.30
C ARG A 92 10.47 8.15 5.50
N VAL A 93 9.53 7.27 5.83
CA VAL A 93 8.21 7.17 5.20
C VAL A 93 7.11 7.02 6.25
N LYS A 94 5.90 7.38 5.87
CA LYS A 94 4.69 7.20 6.70
C LYS A 94 3.76 6.13 6.12
N SER A 95 4.09 5.62 4.94
CA SER A 95 3.23 4.72 4.20
C SER A 95 4.04 3.59 3.57
N VAL A 96 3.52 2.37 3.62
CA VAL A 96 4.16 1.16 3.08
C VAL A 96 3.16 0.38 2.25
N ALA A 97 3.57 -0.03 1.06
CA ALA A 97 2.85 -0.99 0.23
C ALA A 97 3.40 -2.40 0.46
N ILE A 98 2.53 -3.36 0.70
CA ILE A 98 2.88 -4.77 0.90
C ILE A 98 2.16 -5.62 -0.15
N SER A 99 2.90 -6.46 -0.84
CA SER A 99 2.39 -7.42 -1.82
C SER A 99 2.96 -8.81 -1.57
N CYS A 100 2.20 -9.85 -1.94
CA CYS A 100 2.65 -11.23 -1.82
C CYS A 100 2.21 -12.05 -3.03
N VAL A 101 3.05 -13.02 -3.43
CA VAL A 101 2.74 -13.97 -4.50
C VAL A 101 1.53 -14.81 -4.06
N PHE A 102 0.50 -14.86 -4.94
CA PHE A 102 -0.77 -15.54 -4.72
C PHE A 102 -1.50 -15.20 -3.41
N SER A 103 -1.35 -13.96 -2.92
CA SER A 103 -2.08 -13.51 -1.72
C SER A 103 -3.60 -13.46 -1.90
N THR A 104 -4.10 -13.56 -3.12
CA THR A 104 -5.55 -13.73 -3.39
C THR A 104 -6.06 -15.13 -3.05
N VAL A 105 -5.18 -16.12 -2.92
CA VAL A 105 -5.50 -17.48 -2.47
C VAL A 105 -5.33 -17.59 -0.97
N ARG A 106 -4.22 -17.06 -0.44
CA ARG A 106 -3.92 -16.96 0.99
C ARG A 106 -3.15 -15.68 1.26
N ASN A 107 -3.63 -14.88 2.18
CA ASN A 107 -3.06 -13.57 2.52
C ASN A 107 -2.33 -13.53 3.86
N ASP A 108 -2.11 -14.67 4.50
CA ASP A 108 -1.52 -14.76 5.84
C ASP A 108 -0.19 -14.00 5.94
N HIS A 109 0.71 -14.17 4.96
CA HIS A 109 2.00 -13.50 4.94
C HIS A 109 1.88 -11.98 4.78
N GLU A 110 0.93 -11.48 3.98
CA GLU A 110 0.68 -10.03 3.89
C GLU A 110 0.15 -9.47 5.21
N LEU A 111 -0.77 -10.16 5.86
CA LEU A 111 -1.34 -9.73 7.13
C LEU A 111 -0.29 -9.77 8.25
N GLU A 112 0.55 -10.81 8.28
CA GLU A 112 1.68 -10.90 9.22
C GLU A 112 2.68 -9.77 8.99
N ALA A 113 3.04 -9.49 7.73
CA ALA A 113 3.93 -8.39 7.38
C ALA A 113 3.33 -7.02 7.74
N ALA A 114 2.02 -6.84 7.57
CA ALA A 114 1.33 -5.60 7.95
C ALA A 114 1.33 -5.40 9.47
N ALA A 115 1.11 -6.46 10.25
CA ALA A 115 1.22 -6.41 11.70
C ALA A 115 2.65 -6.08 12.14
N LEU A 116 3.65 -6.75 11.55
CA LEU A 116 5.07 -6.48 11.80
C LEU A 116 5.47 -5.05 11.45
N CYS A 117 4.95 -4.52 10.34
CA CYS A 117 5.21 -3.14 9.93
C CYS A 117 4.76 -2.15 11.02
N ARG A 118 3.55 -2.33 11.57
CA ARG A 118 3.04 -1.49 12.66
C ARG A 118 3.82 -1.68 13.96
N GLU A 119 4.18 -2.91 14.29
CA GLU A 119 5.04 -3.21 15.45
C GLU A 119 6.37 -2.45 15.40
N VAL A 120 7.02 -2.44 14.23
CA VAL A 120 8.35 -1.83 14.05
C VAL A 120 8.26 -0.32 13.86
N MET A 121 7.37 0.17 12.99
CA MET A 121 7.31 1.57 12.59
C MET A 121 6.36 2.42 13.45
N GLY A 122 5.46 1.78 14.19
CA GLY A 122 4.42 2.42 15.01
C GLY A 122 3.04 2.34 14.37
N GLU A 123 1.98 2.43 15.17
CA GLU A 123 0.58 2.28 14.76
C GLU A 123 0.11 3.35 13.76
N GLU A 124 0.79 4.50 13.70
CA GLU A 124 0.45 5.60 12.79
C GLU A 124 0.90 5.35 11.34
N VAL A 125 1.67 4.27 11.06
CA VAL A 125 2.07 3.94 9.70
C VAL A 125 0.87 3.47 8.88
N HIS A 126 0.68 4.08 7.72
CA HIS A 126 -0.31 3.59 6.77
C HIS A 126 0.23 2.37 6.02
N VAL A 127 -0.48 1.26 6.08
CA VAL A 127 -0.12 0.02 5.38
C VAL A 127 -1.17 -0.31 4.34
N SER A 128 -0.74 -0.38 3.09
CA SER A 128 -1.58 -0.75 1.95
C SER A 128 -1.27 -2.18 1.53
N VAL A 129 -2.21 -3.09 1.74
CA VAL A 129 -2.07 -4.54 1.50
C VAL A 129 -2.68 -4.90 0.17
N SER A 130 -1.93 -5.58 -0.70
CA SER A 130 -2.33 -5.80 -2.10
C SER A 130 -3.57 -6.69 -2.25
N SER A 131 -3.76 -7.65 -1.36
CA SER A 131 -4.94 -8.56 -1.38
C SER A 131 -6.26 -7.85 -1.03
N GLU A 132 -6.21 -6.69 -0.39
CA GLU A 132 -7.39 -5.88 -0.09
C GLU A 132 -7.79 -4.95 -1.25
N ILE A 133 -6.87 -4.70 -2.20
CA ILE A 133 -7.06 -3.70 -3.25
C ILE A 133 -7.38 -4.34 -4.60
N GLY A 134 -6.80 -5.49 -4.90
CA GLY A 134 -6.96 -6.12 -6.20
C GLY A 134 -7.13 -7.64 -6.12
N SER A 135 -7.73 -8.21 -7.16
CA SER A 135 -8.10 -9.63 -7.21
C SER A 135 -7.22 -10.50 -8.10
N MET A 136 -6.49 -9.94 -9.05
CA MET A 136 -5.69 -10.70 -10.01
C MET A 136 -4.32 -10.05 -10.28
N GLY A 137 -3.36 -10.88 -10.71
CA GLY A 137 -2.02 -10.44 -11.07
C GLY A 137 -1.19 -9.94 -9.88
N LEU A 138 0.07 -10.37 -9.75
CA LEU A 138 0.95 -9.87 -8.69
C LEU A 138 1.31 -8.40 -8.94
N ILE A 139 1.73 -8.09 -10.18
CA ILE A 139 2.25 -6.76 -10.54
C ILE A 139 1.12 -5.72 -10.49
N GLU A 140 -0.06 -6.03 -11.01
CA GLU A 140 -1.21 -5.13 -11.00
C GLU A 140 -1.66 -4.80 -9.58
N ARG A 141 -1.73 -5.81 -8.70
CA ARG A 141 -2.07 -5.61 -7.29
C ARG A 141 -1.00 -4.81 -6.54
N GLU A 142 0.27 -5.11 -6.79
CA GLU A 142 1.38 -4.36 -6.21
C GLU A 142 1.33 -2.91 -6.65
N ASN A 143 1.16 -2.64 -7.94
CA ASN A 143 1.06 -1.28 -8.47
C ASN A 143 -0.13 -0.53 -7.87
N ALA A 144 -1.27 -1.20 -7.69
CA ALA A 144 -2.43 -0.61 -7.01
C ALA A 144 -2.15 -0.31 -5.53
N ALA A 145 -1.46 -1.21 -4.81
CA ALA A 145 -1.07 -1.01 -3.42
C ALA A 145 -0.07 0.15 -3.27
N ILE A 146 0.89 0.26 -4.20
CA ILE A 146 1.87 1.36 -4.27
C ILE A 146 1.15 2.70 -4.44
N LEU A 147 0.23 2.80 -5.41
CA LEU A 147 -0.54 4.03 -5.62
C LEU A 147 -1.43 4.38 -4.43
N ASN A 148 -2.09 3.38 -3.84
CA ASN A 148 -2.92 3.59 -2.65
C ASN A 148 -2.09 4.11 -1.46
N ALA A 149 -0.91 3.53 -1.23
CA ALA A 149 0.01 3.99 -0.20
C ALA A 149 0.50 5.42 -0.46
N ALA A 150 0.84 5.76 -1.70
CA ALA A 150 1.32 7.09 -2.08
C ALA A 150 0.22 8.18 -2.02
N LEU A 151 -1.04 7.80 -2.19
CA LEU A 151 -2.19 8.71 -2.18
C LEU A 151 -2.80 8.91 -0.78
N TYR A 152 -2.34 8.18 0.23
CA TYR A 152 -2.93 8.21 1.57
C TYR A 152 -3.07 9.63 2.13
N GLU A 153 -2.00 10.44 2.08
CA GLU A 153 -2.05 11.83 2.58
C GLU A 153 -3.02 12.73 1.80
N VAL A 154 -3.19 12.48 0.50
CA VAL A 154 -4.16 13.22 -0.33
C VAL A 154 -5.59 12.88 0.11
N ALA A 155 -5.87 11.60 0.31
CA ALA A 155 -7.17 11.11 0.76
C ALA A 155 -7.49 11.60 2.18
N GLU A 156 -6.52 11.54 3.10
CA GLU A 156 -6.67 12.02 4.48
C GLU A 156 -6.99 13.51 4.55
N ARG A 157 -6.26 14.35 3.82
CA ARG A 157 -6.53 15.80 3.76
C ARG A 157 -7.92 16.09 3.23
N PHE A 158 -8.37 15.34 2.23
CA PHE A 158 -9.69 15.49 1.65
C PHE A 158 -10.79 15.12 2.65
N THR A 159 -10.71 13.98 3.31
CA THR A 159 -11.70 13.52 4.30
C THR A 159 -11.74 14.44 5.52
N THR A 160 -10.58 14.83 6.06
CA THR A 160 -10.49 15.78 7.19
C THR A 160 -11.03 17.16 6.83
N GLY A 161 -10.84 17.60 5.57
CA GLY A 161 -11.39 18.86 5.07
C GLY A 161 -12.91 18.87 4.98
N LEU A 162 -13.52 17.71 4.73
CA LEU A 162 -14.98 17.53 4.72
C LEU A 162 -15.57 17.54 6.13
N ASP A 163 -14.97 16.83 7.07
CA ASP A 163 -15.42 16.79 8.46
C ASP A 163 -15.45 18.18 9.09
N ARG A 164 -14.44 19.00 8.84
CA ARG A 164 -14.41 20.39 9.35
C ARG A 164 -15.50 21.29 8.75
N LYS A 165 -15.98 21.01 7.53
CA LYS A 165 -17.04 21.81 6.87
C LYS A 165 -18.44 21.31 7.17
N SER A 166 -18.60 20.08 7.70
CA SER A 166 -19.90 19.54 8.08
C SER A 166 -20.37 19.95 9.47
N VAL A 167 -19.54 20.68 10.24
CA VAL A 167 -19.82 21.14 11.62
C VAL A 167 -20.26 22.62 11.67
N VAL A 168 -20.64 23.24 10.54
CA VAL A 168 -21.18 24.62 10.49
C VAL A 168 -22.63 24.63 10.09
#